data_50d1376592528c51f0e292401981d40d
#
_entry.id   50d1376592528c51f0e292401981d40d
#
_cell.length_a   1.000
_cell.length_b   1.000
_cell.length_c   1.000
_cell.angle_alpha   90.00
_cell.angle_beta   90.00
_cell.angle_gamma   90.00
#
_symmetry.space_group_name_H-M   'P 1'
#
loop_
_entity.id
_entity.type
_entity.pdbx_description
1 polymer ?
#
loop_
_entity_poly.entity_id
_entity_poly.type
_entity_poly.pdbx_seq_one_letter_code
_entity_poly.pdbx_strand_id
1 'polypeptide(L)'
;AAQYHLLLRDASLRPESPPDHTGTLIVIPARDEASTIGQVVRALIAAGWHDVFVIDDHSSDATGDIARQAGATVARPVLPLGAWGGMQLGIRHALAHGYHAVITMDADGQHEVQEVPSLVAASTQADVVIGAHVERASRLRQFAWSWFRTITGVELRDLTSGFRWYNRRAIELLAAHEATLLDYQDIGVLLLLRKAGLRMVEIPVSMNTRQAGKSRIFYSW
;
A
#
# COMPACT_ATOMS: atom_id res chain seq x y z
N ALA A 1 2.89 17.86 -18.72
CA ALA A 1 4.29 17.40 -18.72
C ALA A 1 5.21 18.34 -17.92
N ALA A 2 4.96 19.67 -17.93
CA ALA A 2 5.82 20.64 -17.22
C ALA A 2 5.65 20.66 -15.68
N GLN A 3 4.46 20.35 -15.16
CA GLN A 3 4.19 20.35 -13.73
C GLN A 3 4.81 19.16 -12.98
N TYR A 4 5.04 18.02 -13.67
CA TYR A 4 5.67 16.85 -13.07
C TYR A 4 7.18 17.03 -12.81
N HIS A 5 7.85 17.86 -13.61
CA HIS A 5 9.29 18.12 -13.44
C HIS A 5 9.61 19.03 -12.25
N LEU A 6 8.67 19.83 -11.79
CA LEU A 6 8.87 20.74 -10.65
C LEU A 6 8.84 19.99 -9.29
N LEU A 7 8.05 18.93 -9.17
CA LEU A 7 7.98 18.14 -7.94
C LEU A 7 9.18 17.20 -7.74
N LEU A 8 9.96 16.93 -8.80
CA LEU A 8 11.10 16.01 -8.74
C LEU A 8 12.46 16.70 -8.45
N ARG A 9 12.51 18.02 -8.35
CA ARG A 9 13.79 18.75 -8.20
C ARG A 9 13.97 19.48 -6.87
N ASP A 10 12.95 19.55 -6.03
CA ASP A 10 13.06 20.29 -4.77
C ASP A 10 13.28 19.33 -3.60
N ALA A 11 14.55 18.98 -3.37
CA ALA A 11 14.98 18.26 -2.17
C ALA A 11 14.77 19.09 -0.89
N SER A 12 14.30 20.35 -1.00
CA SER A 12 13.98 21.25 0.11
C SER A 12 12.59 21.01 0.70
N LEU A 13 11.73 20.19 0.05
CA LEU A 13 10.42 19.81 0.58
C LEU A 13 10.48 18.63 1.56
N ARG A 14 11.54 18.53 2.37
CA ARG A 14 11.44 17.73 3.59
C ARG A 14 10.56 18.51 4.56
N PRO A 15 9.43 17.93 5.03
CA PRO A 15 8.61 18.60 6.03
C PRO A 15 9.50 18.92 7.24
N GLU A 16 9.53 20.19 7.66
CA GLU A 16 10.28 20.65 8.83
C GLU A 16 9.75 20.04 10.14
N SER A 17 8.59 19.43 10.10
CA SER A 17 7.96 18.70 11.21
C SER A 17 7.83 17.23 10.83
N PRO A 18 8.02 16.29 11.78
CA PRO A 18 7.72 14.89 11.52
C PRO A 18 6.26 14.74 11.10
N PRO A 19 5.96 13.85 10.14
CA PRO A 19 4.58 13.63 9.69
C PRO A 19 3.70 13.26 10.88
N ASP A 20 2.48 13.79 10.91
CA ASP A 20 1.50 13.42 11.93
C ASP A 20 1.13 11.95 11.75
N HIS A 21 1.64 11.11 12.67
CA HIS A 21 1.35 9.67 12.70
C HIS A 21 -0.02 9.37 13.29
N THR A 22 -0.65 10.36 13.94
CA THR A 22 -1.93 10.15 14.64
C THR A 22 -3.06 9.89 13.64
N GLY A 23 -3.84 8.84 13.91
CA GLY A 23 -4.99 8.50 13.07
C GLY A 23 -4.68 7.86 11.71
N THR A 24 -3.43 7.42 11.48
CA THR A 24 -3.03 6.64 10.31
C THR A 24 -2.77 5.19 10.69
N LEU A 25 -3.47 4.24 10.08
CA LEU A 25 -3.26 2.81 10.26
C LEU A 25 -2.38 2.25 9.14
N ILE A 26 -1.31 1.52 9.49
CA ILE A 26 -0.55 0.75 8.52
C ILE A 26 -1.12 -0.66 8.44
N VAL A 27 -1.54 -1.09 7.24
CA VAL A 27 -2.16 -2.38 6.97
C VAL A 27 -1.21 -3.24 6.16
N ILE A 28 -0.90 -4.43 6.69
CA ILE A 28 0.06 -5.36 6.10
C ILE A 28 -0.60 -6.74 5.97
N PRO A 29 -1.12 -7.13 4.80
CA PRO A 29 -1.50 -8.53 4.56
C PRO A 29 -0.24 -9.39 4.48
N ALA A 30 -0.23 -10.52 5.19
CA ALA A 30 0.91 -11.41 5.28
C ALA A 30 0.49 -12.87 5.18
N ARG A 31 1.26 -13.66 4.42
CA ARG A 31 1.10 -15.11 4.37
C ARG A 31 2.46 -15.80 4.18
N ASP A 32 2.85 -16.57 5.18
CA ASP A 32 4.14 -17.29 5.22
C ASP A 32 5.34 -16.32 5.02
N GLU A 33 5.35 -15.24 5.78
CA GLU A 33 6.36 -14.17 5.76
C GLU A 33 7.11 -14.06 7.11
N ALA A 34 7.27 -15.20 7.82
CA ALA A 34 7.96 -15.24 9.13
C ALA A 34 9.39 -14.70 9.09
N SER A 35 10.05 -14.78 7.92
CA SER A 35 11.43 -14.31 7.75
C SER A 35 11.56 -12.79 7.69
N THR A 36 10.51 -12.06 7.32
CA THR A 36 10.55 -10.63 6.98
C THR A 36 9.65 -9.78 7.86
N ILE A 37 8.46 -10.28 8.21
CA ILE A 37 7.41 -9.50 8.89
C ILE A 37 7.89 -8.85 10.20
N GLY A 38 8.69 -9.56 11.00
CA GLY A 38 9.21 -9.04 12.26
C GLY A 38 10.13 -7.83 12.09
N GLN A 39 10.94 -7.83 11.03
CA GLN A 39 11.81 -6.70 10.71
C GLN A 39 11.00 -5.50 10.21
N VAL A 40 10.03 -5.73 9.33
CA VAL A 40 9.13 -4.69 8.79
C VAL A 40 8.39 -3.99 9.93
N VAL A 41 7.75 -4.76 10.83
CA VAL A 41 6.99 -4.19 11.95
C VAL A 41 7.90 -3.40 12.91
N ARG A 42 9.04 -3.95 13.30
CA ARG A 42 9.98 -3.23 14.18
C ARG A 42 10.51 -1.94 13.55
N ALA A 43 10.79 -1.95 12.24
CA ALA A 43 11.24 -0.76 11.52
C ALA A 43 10.17 0.34 11.50
N LEU A 44 8.89 -0.03 11.31
CA LEU A 44 7.76 0.90 11.39
C LEU A 44 7.63 1.52 12.78
N ILE A 45 7.65 0.71 13.83
CA ILE A 45 7.53 1.18 15.21
C ILE A 45 8.71 2.07 15.59
N ALA A 46 9.93 1.70 15.18
CA ALA A 46 11.12 2.52 15.41
C ALA A 46 11.08 3.86 14.68
N ALA A 47 10.35 3.93 13.55
CA ALA A 47 10.09 5.17 12.81
C ALA A 47 8.90 5.99 13.36
N GLY A 48 8.26 5.53 14.46
CA GLY A 48 7.15 6.22 15.12
C GLY A 48 5.75 5.80 14.63
N TRP A 49 5.65 4.80 13.75
CA TRP A 49 4.37 4.26 13.28
C TRP A 49 3.91 3.14 14.22
N HIS A 50 3.10 3.48 15.23
CA HIS A 50 2.68 2.53 16.27
C HIS A 50 1.39 1.78 15.92
N ASP A 51 0.54 2.34 15.05
CA ASP A 51 -0.71 1.72 14.61
C ASP A 51 -0.44 0.82 13.41
N VAL A 52 0.10 -0.38 13.66
CA VAL A 52 0.40 -1.41 12.66
C VAL A 52 -0.57 -2.57 12.82
N PHE A 53 -1.31 -2.88 11.76
CA PHE A 53 -2.29 -3.97 11.70
C PHE A 53 -1.88 -4.99 10.64
N VAL A 54 -1.48 -6.18 11.09
CA VAL A 54 -1.09 -7.29 10.25
C VAL A 54 -2.27 -8.25 10.09
N ILE A 55 -2.60 -8.61 8.85
CA ILE A 55 -3.58 -9.64 8.55
C ILE A 55 -2.83 -10.92 8.18
N ASP A 56 -2.77 -11.88 9.10
CA ASP A 56 -2.20 -13.21 8.89
C ASP A 56 -3.19 -14.07 8.10
N ASP A 57 -3.05 -14.08 6.77
CA ASP A 57 -3.97 -14.79 5.87
C ASP A 57 -3.65 -16.29 5.80
N HIS A 58 -3.86 -16.98 6.92
CA HIS A 58 -3.66 -18.43 7.07
C HIS A 58 -2.21 -18.87 6.81
N SER A 59 -1.23 -18.18 7.39
CA SER A 59 0.15 -18.63 7.36
C SER A 59 0.30 -20.03 7.98
N SER A 60 1.15 -20.85 7.37
CA SER A 60 1.56 -22.16 7.88
C SER A 60 2.79 -22.08 8.78
N ASP A 61 3.43 -20.94 8.82
CA ASP A 61 4.61 -20.62 9.65
C ASP A 61 4.25 -19.69 10.83
N ALA A 62 5.25 -19.19 11.54
CA ALA A 62 5.08 -18.31 12.70
C ALA A 62 4.84 -16.84 12.36
N THR A 63 4.38 -16.49 11.15
CA THR A 63 4.19 -15.09 10.69
C THR A 63 3.40 -14.25 11.69
N GLY A 64 2.21 -14.70 12.08
CA GLY A 64 1.34 -13.96 13.00
C GLY A 64 1.95 -13.75 14.38
N ASP A 65 2.61 -14.77 14.92
CA ASP A 65 3.24 -14.69 16.25
C ASP A 65 4.43 -13.74 16.25
N ILE A 66 5.25 -13.80 15.20
CA ILE A 66 6.40 -12.89 15.01
C ILE A 66 5.92 -11.44 14.86
N ALA A 67 4.84 -11.21 14.11
CA ALA A 67 4.26 -9.88 13.97
C ALA A 67 3.77 -9.31 15.31
N ARG A 68 3.06 -10.13 16.14
CA ARG A 68 2.64 -9.72 17.49
C ARG A 68 3.82 -9.41 18.41
N GLN A 69 4.83 -10.27 18.42
CA GLN A 69 6.05 -10.06 19.22
C GLN A 69 6.81 -8.81 18.78
N ALA A 70 6.71 -8.43 17.51
CA ALA A 70 7.29 -7.21 16.99
C ALA A 70 6.49 -5.95 17.35
N GLY A 71 5.26 -6.07 17.90
CA GLY A 71 4.43 -4.97 18.36
C GLY A 71 3.21 -4.65 17.48
N ALA A 72 2.91 -5.44 16.46
CA ALA A 72 1.72 -5.24 15.64
C ALA A 72 0.46 -5.82 16.31
N THR A 73 -0.69 -5.19 16.04
CA THR A 73 -1.99 -5.84 16.20
C THR A 73 -2.16 -6.84 15.04
N VAL A 74 -2.58 -8.07 15.36
CA VAL A 74 -2.69 -9.13 14.36
C VAL A 74 -4.09 -9.73 14.34
N ALA A 75 -4.71 -9.73 13.16
CA ALA A 75 -5.95 -10.49 12.90
C ALA A 75 -5.65 -11.71 12.03
N ARG A 76 -6.33 -12.82 12.33
CA ARG A 76 -6.35 -14.00 11.49
C ARG A 76 -7.81 -14.26 11.10
N PRO A 77 -8.19 -14.05 9.85
CA PRO A 77 -9.57 -14.28 9.40
C PRO A 77 -9.93 -15.78 9.48
N VAL A 78 -11.24 -16.09 9.53
CA VAL A 78 -11.72 -17.49 9.61
C VAL A 78 -11.44 -18.25 8.32
N LEU A 79 -11.47 -17.56 7.18
CA LEU A 79 -11.18 -18.12 5.85
C LEU A 79 -10.05 -17.32 5.19
N PRO A 80 -9.26 -17.95 4.30
CA PRO A 80 -8.27 -17.24 3.50
C PRO A 80 -8.96 -16.15 2.65
N LEU A 81 -8.46 -14.94 2.71
CA LEU A 81 -9.04 -13.78 2.01
C LEU A 81 -8.27 -13.40 0.75
N GLY A 82 -7.03 -13.85 0.61
CA GLY A 82 -6.10 -13.36 -0.40
C GLY A 82 -5.61 -11.93 -0.11
N ALA A 83 -4.71 -11.44 -0.95
CA ALA A 83 -4.06 -10.15 -0.72
C ALA A 83 -5.06 -8.98 -0.64
N TRP A 84 -5.99 -8.88 -1.58
CA TRP A 84 -6.99 -7.82 -1.58
C TRP A 84 -7.97 -7.93 -0.41
N GLY A 85 -8.50 -9.13 -0.15
CA GLY A 85 -9.41 -9.34 0.97
C GLY A 85 -8.76 -9.04 2.33
N GLY A 86 -7.48 -9.38 2.50
CA GLY A 86 -6.70 -9.00 3.68
C GLY A 86 -6.56 -7.49 3.81
N MET A 87 -6.21 -6.78 2.73
CA MET A 87 -6.17 -5.33 2.72
C MET A 87 -7.52 -4.69 3.02
N GLN A 88 -8.60 -5.20 2.41
CA GLN A 88 -9.94 -4.69 2.66
C GLN A 88 -10.38 -4.91 4.11
N LEU A 89 -10.00 -6.02 4.74
CA LEU A 89 -10.22 -6.25 6.16
C LEU A 89 -9.54 -5.16 7.00
N GLY A 90 -8.30 -4.82 6.70
CA GLY A 90 -7.57 -3.72 7.35
C GLY A 90 -8.22 -2.36 7.13
N ILE A 91 -8.66 -2.07 5.91
CA ILE A 91 -9.38 -0.83 5.55
C ILE A 91 -10.71 -0.73 6.33
N ARG A 92 -11.47 -1.82 6.45
CA ARG A 92 -12.69 -1.88 7.25
C ARG A 92 -12.42 -1.69 8.73
N HIS A 93 -11.34 -2.28 9.24
CA HIS A 93 -10.89 -2.06 10.61
C HIS A 93 -10.60 -0.57 10.84
N ALA A 94 -9.87 0.06 9.95
CA ALA A 94 -9.57 1.50 10.01
C ALA A 94 -10.84 2.34 10.04
N LEU A 95 -11.81 2.04 9.16
CA LEU A 95 -13.09 2.72 9.12
C LEU A 95 -13.84 2.60 10.45
N ALA A 96 -13.94 1.39 10.99
CA ALA A 96 -14.66 1.09 12.22
C ALA A 96 -14.04 1.73 13.47
N HIS A 97 -12.73 1.95 13.48
CA HIS A 97 -11.98 2.53 14.60
C HIS A 97 -11.65 4.02 14.42
N GLY A 98 -12.21 4.68 13.39
CA GLY A 98 -12.11 6.12 13.25
C GLY A 98 -10.79 6.66 12.68
N TYR A 99 -9.95 5.80 12.09
CA TYR A 99 -8.73 6.25 11.43
C TYR A 99 -9.03 7.18 10.26
N HIS A 100 -8.19 8.20 10.09
CA HIS A 100 -8.32 9.19 9.02
C HIS A 100 -7.62 8.77 7.74
N ALA A 101 -6.59 7.95 7.87
CA ALA A 101 -5.80 7.47 6.76
C ALA A 101 -5.43 5.99 6.94
N VAL A 102 -5.16 5.33 5.83
CA VAL A 102 -4.59 3.98 5.77
C VAL A 102 -3.38 4.00 4.85
N ILE A 103 -2.31 3.34 5.26
CA ILE A 103 -1.19 3.01 4.39
C ILE A 103 -1.15 1.49 4.24
N THR A 104 -1.17 1.00 3.00
CA THR A 104 -0.97 -0.41 2.71
C THR A 104 0.49 -0.68 2.37
N MET A 105 1.03 -1.79 2.87
CA MET A 105 2.41 -2.26 2.60
C MET A 105 2.43 -3.78 2.44
N ASP A 106 3.41 -4.28 1.67
CA ASP A 106 3.68 -5.71 1.60
C ASP A 106 4.56 -6.18 2.77
N ALA A 107 4.40 -7.45 3.16
CA ALA A 107 5.12 -8.06 4.28
C ALA A 107 6.55 -8.52 3.94
N ASP A 108 6.95 -8.51 2.66
CA ASP A 108 8.19 -9.10 2.13
C ASP A 108 9.45 -8.24 2.29
N GLY A 109 9.29 -7.05 2.89
CA GLY A 109 10.39 -6.11 3.15
C GLY A 109 10.89 -5.35 1.93
N GLN A 110 10.18 -5.39 0.80
CA GLN A 110 10.56 -4.63 -0.39
C GLN A 110 10.25 -3.13 -0.23
N HIS A 111 9.17 -2.76 0.42
CA HIS A 111 8.83 -1.38 0.70
C HIS A 111 9.69 -0.82 1.83
N GLU A 112 10.41 0.26 1.56
CA GLU A 112 11.24 0.92 2.56
C GLU A 112 10.38 1.78 3.50
N VAL A 113 10.55 1.56 4.81
CA VAL A 113 9.80 2.32 5.83
C VAL A 113 10.12 3.82 5.76
N GLN A 114 11.32 4.18 5.31
CA GLN A 114 11.77 5.55 5.13
C GLN A 114 10.97 6.30 4.05
N GLU A 115 10.26 5.59 3.17
CA GLU A 115 9.41 6.20 2.13
C GLU A 115 7.99 6.51 2.63
N VAL A 116 7.58 5.99 3.79
CA VAL A 116 6.25 6.25 4.37
C VAL A 116 5.99 7.75 4.57
N PRO A 117 6.94 8.55 5.11
CA PRO A 117 6.77 10.01 5.21
C PRO A 117 6.54 10.70 3.86
N SER A 118 7.14 10.18 2.78
CA SER A 118 6.97 10.74 1.43
C SER A 118 5.53 10.55 0.92
N LEU A 119 4.90 9.39 1.21
CA LEU A 119 3.48 9.18 0.91
C LEU A 119 2.59 10.16 1.67
N VAL A 120 2.85 10.34 2.97
CA VAL A 120 2.07 11.26 3.80
C VAL A 120 2.25 12.71 3.34
N ALA A 121 3.45 13.14 3.00
CA ALA A 121 3.70 14.49 2.49
C ALA A 121 2.92 14.78 1.20
N ALA A 122 2.83 13.80 0.29
CA ALA A 122 2.09 13.93 -0.96
C ALA A 122 0.55 13.91 -0.76
N SER A 123 0.06 13.44 0.38
CA SER A 123 -1.37 13.32 0.68
C SER A 123 -2.12 14.66 0.72
N THR A 124 -1.42 15.77 0.96
CA THR A 124 -2.01 17.12 0.96
C THR A 124 -2.65 17.50 -0.37
N GLN A 125 -2.28 16.81 -1.45
CA GLN A 125 -2.72 17.11 -2.82
C GLN A 125 -3.60 16.01 -3.43
N ALA A 126 -3.88 14.92 -2.71
CA ALA A 126 -4.57 13.76 -3.27
C ALA A 126 -5.43 13.02 -2.25
N ASP A 127 -6.42 12.29 -2.73
CA ASP A 127 -7.20 11.33 -1.94
C ASP A 127 -6.47 9.98 -1.82
N VAL A 128 -5.60 9.67 -2.79
CA VAL A 128 -4.80 8.45 -2.85
C VAL A 128 -3.40 8.78 -3.36
N VAL A 129 -2.38 8.32 -2.64
CA VAL A 129 -0.97 8.42 -3.06
C VAL A 129 -0.43 7.02 -3.31
N ILE A 130 0.21 6.81 -4.44
CA ILE A 130 0.78 5.53 -4.86
C ILE A 130 2.30 5.67 -4.92
N GLY A 131 3.00 4.86 -4.13
CA GLY A 131 4.45 4.74 -4.22
C GLY A 131 4.82 3.83 -5.39
N ALA A 132 5.47 4.38 -6.41
CA ALA A 132 5.82 3.66 -7.62
C ALA A 132 7.32 3.40 -7.75
N HIS A 133 7.68 2.17 -8.08
CA HIS A 133 9.05 1.81 -8.43
C HIS A 133 9.20 1.71 -9.96
N VAL A 134 9.58 2.83 -10.57
CA VAL A 134 9.56 3.01 -12.04
C VAL A 134 10.57 2.13 -12.78
N GLU A 135 11.66 1.72 -12.14
CA GLU A 135 12.77 1.00 -12.80
C GLU A 135 12.46 -0.47 -13.12
N ARG A 136 11.44 -1.07 -12.52
CA ARG A 136 11.11 -2.51 -12.68
C ARG A 136 10.20 -2.87 -13.85
N ALA A 137 9.63 -1.90 -14.55
CA ALA A 137 8.70 -2.20 -15.63
C ALA A 137 9.43 -2.64 -16.90
N SER A 138 9.23 -3.89 -17.34
CA SER A 138 9.69 -4.33 -18.67
C SER A 138 9.06 -3.49 -19.78
N ARG A 139 9.76 -3.37 -20.94
CA ARG A 139 9.25 -2.60 -22.09
C ARG A 139 7.85 -3.04 -22.55
N LEU A 140 7.57 -4.35 -22.47
CA LEU A 140 6.25 -4.90 -22.81
C LEU A 140 5.16 -4.45 -21.82
N ARG A 141 5.47 -4.43 -20.53
CA ARG A 141 4.59 -3.93 -19.47
C ARG A 141 4.33 -2.43 -19.61
N GLN A 142 5.36 -1.65 -19.92
CA GLN A 142 5.22 -0.21 -20.21
C GLN A 142 4.30 0.06 -21.40
N PHE A 143 4.37 -0.75 -22.45
CA PHE A 143 3.49 -0.64 -23.62
C PHE A 143 2.03 -0.99 -23.28
N ALA A 144 1.80 -2.10 -22.56
CA ALA A 144 0.48 -2.49 -22.10
C ALA A 144 -0.14 -1.41 -21.17
N TRP A 145 0.66 -0.83 -20.30
CA TRP A 145 0.20 0.27 -19.43
C TRP A 145 -0.07 1.56 -20.18
N SER A 146 0.69 1.85 -21.25
CA SER A 146 0.42 3.00 -22.12
C SER A 146 -0.95 2.88 -22.79
N TRP A 147 -1.26 1.70 -23.30
CA TRP A 147 -2.54 1.41 -23.94
C TRP A 147 -3.70 1.47 -22.90
N PHE A 148 -3.48 0.90 -21.73
CA PHE A 148 -4.45 0.97 -20.62
C PHE A 148 -4.74 2.42 -20.20
N ARG A 149 -3.71 3.27 -20.08
CA ARG A 149 -3.87 4.70 -19.79
C ARG A 149 -4.75 5.42 -20.81
N THR A 150 -4.57 5.11 -22.09
CA THR A 150 -5.35 5.71 -23.16
C THR A 150 -6.83 5.36 -23.06
N ILE A 151 -7.15 4.11 -22.70
CA ILE A 151 -8.54 3.64 -22.57
C ILE A 151 -9.19 4.10 -21.28
N THR A 152 -8.47 4.02 -20.16
CA THR A 152 -9.02 4.31 -18.84
C THR A 152 -8.80 5.77 -18.41
N GLY A 153 -7.86 6.48 -19.06
CA GLY A 153 -7.40 7.82 -18.68
C GLY A 153 -6.78 7.88 -17.27
N VAL A 154 -6.34 6.75 -16.70
CA VAL A 154 -5.59 6.69 -15.44
C VAL A 154 -4.13 6.96 -15.75
N GLU A 155 -3.61 8.13 -15.38
CA GLU A 155 -2.22 8.54 -15.68
C GLU A 155 -1.20 8.00 -14.68
N LEU A 156 -1.30 6.73 -14.28
CA LEU A 156 -0.38 6.07 -13.38
C LEU A 156 0.63 5.20 -14.15
N ARG A 157 1.86 5.12 -13.64
CA ARG A 157 2.95 4.34 -14.23
C ARG A 157 3.08 2.96 -13.60
N ASP A 158 2.78 2.85 -12.30
CA ASP A 158 2.78 1.58 -11.58
C ASP A 158 1.39 1.28 -11.03
N LEU A 159 0.65 0.46 -11.78
CA LEU A 159 -0.70 0.03 -11.41
C LEU A 159 -0.67 -1.09 -10.36
N THR A 160 0.48 -1.73 -10.16
CA THR A 160 0.63 -2.96 -9.37
C THR A 160 1.23 -2.73 -7.98
N SER A 161 1.66 -1.51 -7.65
CA SER A 161 2.22 -1.21 -6.34
C SER A 161 1.18 -1.42 -5.23
N GLY A 162 1.54 -2.21 -4.22
CA GLY A 162 0.79 -2.37 -2.97
C GLY A 162 1.06 -1.26 -1.95
N PHE A 163 2.03 -0.39 -2.21
CA PHE A 163 2.43 0.69 -1.32
C PHE A 163 1.63 1.95 -1.60
N ARG A 164 0.53 2.13 -0.87
CA ARG A 164 -0.43 3.22 -1.11
C ARG A 164 -0.89 3.86 0.19
N TRP A 165 -1.11 5.17 0.12
CA TRP A 165 -1.79 5.93 1.15
C TRP A 165 -3.21 6.28 0.67
N TYR A 166 -4.19 6.17 1.57
CA TYR A 166 -5.60 6.45 1.32
C TYR A 166 -6.15 7.40 2.38
N ASN A 167 -6.88 8.42 1.97
CA ASN A 167 -7.62 9.29 2.90
C ASN A 167 -8.94 8.65 3.34
N ARG A 168 -9.68 9.36 4.21
CA ARG A 168 -10.97 8.91 4.73
C ARG A 168 -12.00 8.60 3.64
N ARG A 169 -12.10 9.42 2.59
CA ARG A 169 -13.04 9.20 1.48
C ARG A 169 -12.71 7.91 0.71
N ALA A 170 -11.44 7.66 0.46
CA ALA A 170 -10.99 6.43 -0.17
C ALA A 170 -11.24 5.20 0.73
N ILE A 171 -10.99 5.32 2.05
CA ILE A 171 -11.29 4.27 3.04
C ILE A 171 -12.78 3.90 3.01
N GLU A 172 -13.68 4.88 3.05
CA GLU A 172 -15.13 4.66 3.01
C GLU A 172 -15.57 3.91 1.75
N LEU A 173 -15.06 4.31 0.59
CA LEU A 173 -15.35 3.65 -0.68
C LEU A 173 -14.82 2.22 -0.72
N LEU A 174 -13.56 1.99 -0.29
CA LEU A 174 -12.92 0.68 -0.37
C LEU A 174 -13.40 -0.29 0.73
N ALA A 175 -13.94 0.21 1.83
CA ALA A 175 -14.59 -0.60 2.86
C ALA A 175 -15.98 -1.09 2.43
N ALA A 176 -16.60 -0.46 1.44
CA ALA A 176 -17.93 -0.79 0.96
C ALA A 176 -18.00 -2.19 0.34
N HIS A 177 -19.24 -2.72 0.23
CA HIS A 177 -19.46 -4.07 -0.26
C HIS A 177 -19.05 -4.23 -1.74
N GLU A 178 -19.26 -3.21 -2.54
CA GLU A 178 -18.94 -3.19 -3.96
C GLU A 178 -17.46 -3.45 -4.24
N ALA A 179 -16.59 -2.99 -3.36
CA ALA A 179 -15.15 -3.24 -3.46
C ALA A 179 -14.76 -4.69 -3.12
N THR A 180 -15.64 -5.47 -2.48
CA THR A 180 -15.38 -6.90 -2.18
C THR A 180 -15.42 -7.77 -3.43
N LEU A 181 -16.12 -7.33 -4.47
CA LEU A 181 -16.24 -8.05 -5.74
C LEU A 181 -14.99 -7.92 -6.63
N LEU A 182 -14.00 -7.17 -6.17
CA LEU A 182 -12.72 -7.03 -6.88
C LEU A 182 -11.79 -8.18 -6.49
N ASP A 183 -11.32 -8.93 -7.48
CA ASP A 183 -10.39 -10.05 -7.24
C ASP A 183 -8.97 -9.59 -6.89
N TYR A 184 -8.59 -8.39 -7.35
CA TYR A 184 -7.25 -7.83 -7.18
C TYR A 184 -7.30 -6.34 -6.83
N GLN A 185 -6.37 -5.90 -5.96
CA GLN A 185 -6.26 -4.49 -5.57
C GLN A 185 -5.78 -3.56 -6.70
N ASP A 186 -5.28 -4.11 -7.81
CA ASP A 186 -4.55 -3.33 -8.81
C ASP A 186 -5.48 -2.43 -9.63
N ILE A 187 -5.92 -2.91 -10.77
CA ILE A 187 -6.66 -2.11 -11.74
C ILE A 187 -8.10 -1.84 -11.28
N GLY A 188 -8.78 -2.85 -10.74
CA GLY A 188 -10.18 -2.74 -10.30
C GLY A 188 -10.38 -1.67 -9.25
N VAL A 189 -9.50 -1.64 -8.24
CA VAL A 189 -9.51 -0.63 -7.18
C VAL A 189 -9.26 0.78 -7.74
N LEU A 190 -8.28 0.93 -8.62
CA LEU A 190 -7.97 2.23 -9.22
C LEU A 190 -9.10 2.77 -10.09
N LEU A 191 -9.79 1.90 -10.84
CA LEU A 191 -10.97 2.28 -11.62
C LEU A 191 -12.15 2.67 -10.73
N LEU A 192 -12.37 1.96 -9.62
CA LEU A 192 -13.41 2.30 -8.65
C LEU A 192 -13.17 3.68 -8.03
N LEU A 193 -11.94 3.94 -7.56
CA LEU A 193 -11.53 5.22 -6.99
C LEU A 193 -11.70 6.35 -8.00
N ARG A 194 -11.28 6.15 -9.24
CA ARG A 194 -11.45 7.13 -10.32
C ARG A 194 -12.90 7.41 -10.64
N LYS A 195 -13.74 6.37 -10.78
CA LYS A 195 -15.18 6.51 -11.05
C LYS A 195 -15.85 7.34 -9.97
N ALA A 196 -15.39 7.25 -8.74
CA ALA A 196 -15.86 8.06 -7.62
C ALA A 196 -15.28 9.49 -7.59
N GLY A 197 -14.45 9.86 -8.56
CA GLY A 197 -13.85 11.19 -8.67
C GLY A 197 -12.75 11.49 -7.66
N LEU A 198 -12.10 10.45 -7.10
CA LEU A 198 -10.99 10.65 -6.19
C LEU A 198 -9.72 11.02 -6.96
N ARG A 199 -8.98 11.97 -6.40
CA ARG A 199 -7.69 12.41 -6.96
C ARG A 199 -6.59 11.44 -6.53
N MET A 200 -5.92 10.86 -7.52
CA MET A 200 -4.80 9.95 -7.32
C MET A 200 -3.52 10.58 -7.81
N VAL A 201 -2.45 10.46 -7.05
CA VAL A 201 -1.09 10.87 -7.44
C VAL A 201 -0.12 9.73 -7.24
N GLU A 202 0.93 9.72 -8.05
CA GLU A 202 2.01 8.75 -7.98
C GLU A 202 3.30 9.46 -7.62
N ILE A 203 4.04 8.92 -6.67
CA ILE A 203 5.37 9.41 -6.30
C ILE A 203 6.41 8.31 -6.50
N PRO A 204 7.63 8.65 -6.93
CA PRO A 204 8.72 7.69 -6.99
C PRO A 204 9.14 7.29 -5.58
N VAL A 205 9.31 5.99 -5.35
CA VAL A 205 9.80 5.43 -4.09
C VAL A 205 10.94 4.45 -4.34
N SER A 206 11.85 4.37 -3.39
CA SER A 206 12.88 3.33 -3.35
C SER A 206 12.28 2.01 -2.89
N MET A 207 12.79 0.92 -3.44
CA MET A 207 12.40 -0.43 -3.02
C MET A 207 13.65 -1.29 -2.84
N ASN A 208 13.67 -2.05 -1.77
CA ASN A 208 14.68 -3.06 -1.54
C ASN A 208 14.55 -4.24 -2.51
N THR A 209 15.65 -4.91 -2.78
CA THR A 209 15.58 -6.23 -3.41
C THR A 209 14.90 -7.20 -2.46
N ARG A 210 14.00 -8.05 -3.00
CA ARG A 210 13.28 -9.06 -2.19
C ARG A 210 14.28 -9.93 -1.42
N GLN A 211 14.11 -9.99 -0.10
CA GLN A 211 15.06 -10.71 0.77
C GLN A 211 14.81 -12.22 0.81
N ALA A 212 13.55 -12.68 0.59
CA ALA A 212 13.20 -14.10 0.62
C ALA A 212 11.94 -14.42 -0.21
N GLY A 213 11.81 -15.66 -0.66
CA GLY A 213 10.60 -16.22 -1.28
C GLY A 213 10.41 -15.86 -2.76
N LYS A 214 9.44 -16.55 -3.40
CA LYS A 214 8.97 -16.26 -4.78
C LYS A 214 7.68 -15.46 -4.69
N SER A 215 7.46 -14.51 -5.61
CA SER A 215 6.19 -13.77 -5.69
C SER A 215 5.02 -14.76 -5.80
N ARG A 216 4.05 -14.68 -4.89
CA ARG A 216 2.86 -15.55 -4.91
C ARG A 216 1.69 -14.95 -5.69
N ILE A 217 1.76 -13.65 -5.99
CA ILE A 217 0.70 -12.93 -6.71
C ILE A 217 0.74 -13.25 -8.22
N PHE A 218 1.90 -13.59 -8.80
CA PHE A 218 2.09 -13.79 -10.24
C PHE A 218 2.37 -15.25 -10.64
N TYR A 219 1.91 -16.24 -9.88
CA TYR A 219 2.12 -17.67 -10.20
C TYR A 219 1.11 -18.27 -11.19
N SER A 220 0.24 -17.46 -11.76
CA SER A 220 -0.85 -17.94 -12.65
C SER A 220 -0.88 -17.21 -14.00
N TRP A 221 0.29 -17.09 -14.64
CA TRP A 221 0.36 -16.74 -16.08
C TRP A 221 1.46 -17.54 -16.75
#